data_bd8838c86edb3208edc93e9760d54d52
#
_entry.id   bd8838c86edb3208edc93e9760d54d52
#
_cell.length_a   1.000
_cell.length_b   1.000
_cell.length_c   1.000
_cell.angle_alpha   90.00
_cell.angle_beta   90.00
_cell.angle_gamma   90.00
#
_symmetry.space_group_name_H-M   'P 1'
#
loop_
_entity.id
_entity.type
_entity.pdbx_description
1 polymer ?
#
loop_
_entity_poly.entity_id
_entity_poly.type
_entity_poly.pdbx_seq_one_letter_code
_entity_poly.pdbx_strand_id
1 'polypeptide(L)'
;MLAITNYSREWQSIYFQLNYPSLDPVVKRAKAIKLVFVWAGEVERTRISKDERKFYAHAAEFGIHSGITIPVKTANGSISMFTVASEKREINLRREIDAVSAASAVGQLHTRFTFLRARPQIEDPAYLDPKEATYLRWIAVGKTMEEVAVIEGVKYNTVRVKIAGAMKRFDVHTVAHLTPIAVRKNLI
;
A
#
# COMPACT_ATOMS: atom_id res chain seq x y z
N MET A 1 -6.84 -5.07 0.27
CA MET A 1 -5.58 -5.44 0.96
C MET A 1 -5.10 -6.77 0.39
N LEU A 2 -3.80 -6.92 0.08
CA LEU A 2 -3.20 -8.21 -0.26
C LEU A 2 -2.35 -8.64 0.92
N ALA A 3 -2.49 -9.89 1.34
CA ALA A 3 -1.61 -10.52 2.32
C ALA A 3 -1.00 -11.79 1.70
N ILE A 4 0.30 -11.97 1.91
CA ILE A 4 1.02 -13.21 1.64
C ILE A 4 1.51 -13.69 3.01
N THR A 5 1.15 -14.91 3.38
CA THR A 5 1.39 -15.40 4.74
C THR A 5 1.59 -16.91 4.77
N ASN A 6 2.34 -17.39 5.74
CA ASN A 6 2.52 -18.78 6.08
C ASN A 6 1.70 -19.22 7.32
N TYR A 7 0.85 -18.36 7.85
CA TYR A 7 -0.06 -18.73 8.93
C TYR A 7 -1.00 -19.85 8.51
N SER A 8 -1.54 -20.59 9.49
CA SER A 8 -2.52 -21.65 9.24
C SER A 8 -3.72 -21.11 8.44
N ARG A 9 -4.29 -21.92 7.57
CA ARG A 9 -5.48 -21.54 6.78
C ARG A 9 -6.67 -21.17 7.67
N GLU A 10 -6.76 -21.82 8.83
CA GLU A 10 -7.79 -21.55 9.82
C GLU A 10 -7.66 -20.13 10.38
N TRP A 11 -6.47 -19.75 10.85
CA TRP A 11 -6.22 -18.37 11.30
C TRP A 11 -6.48 -17.33 10.19
N GLN A 12 -6.04 -17.61 8.97
CA GLN A 12 -6.30 -16.72 7.84
C GLN A 12 -7.80 -16.53 7.61
N SER A 13 -8.58 -17.60 7.65
CA SER A 13 -10.04 -17.53 7.49
C SER A 13 -10.69 -16.67 8.58
N ILE A 14 -10.37 -16.94 9.85
CA ILE A 14 -10.88 -16.20 11.00
C ILE A 14 -10.48 -14.72 10.92
N TYR A 15 -9.23 -14.43 10.58
CA TYR A 15 -8.71 -13.08 10.48
C TYR A 15 -9.51 -12.20 9.51
N PHE A 16 -9.91 -12.74 8.36
CA PHE A 16 -10.71 -12.01 7.39
C PHE A 16 -12.21 -12.02 7.71
N GLN A 17 -12.77 -13.13 8.20
CA GLN A 17 -14.19 -13.23 8.55
C GLN A 17 -14.57 -12.27 9.69
N LEU A 18 -13.71 -12.12 10.70
CA LEU A 18 -13.93 -11.22 11.82
C LEU A 18 -13.46 -9.78 11.56
N ASN A 19 -13.10 -9.45 10.32
CA ASN A 19 -12.61 -8.14 9.91
C ASN A 19 -11.43 -7.62 10.75
N TYR A 20 -10.56 -8.51 11.20
CA TYR A 20 -9.37 -8.16 11.98
C TYR A 20 -8.41 -7.19 11.29
N PRO A 21 -8.30 -7.10 9.94
CA PRO A 21 -7.48 -6.09 9.28
C PRO A 21 -7.78 -4.64 9.69
N SER A 22 -9.01 -4.34 10.11
CA SER A 22 -9.41 -3.01 10.59
C SER A 22 -9.14 -2.80 12.08
N LEU A 23 -9.08 -3.88 12.84
CA LEU A 23 -8.94 -3.89 14.30
C LEU A 23 -7.49 -4.07 14.74
N ASP A 24 -6.69 -4.84 14.00
CA ASP A 24 -5.33 -5.28 14.33
C ASP A 24 -4.43 -4.11 14.76
N PRO A 25 -3.96 -4.10 16.03
CA PRO A 25 -3.11 -3.03 16.55
C PRO A 25 -1.77 -2.94 15.81
N VAL A 26 -1.24 -4.04 15.31
CA VAL A 26 0.02 -4.10 14.56
C VAL A 26 -0.14 -3.35 13.23
N VAL A 27 -1.25 -3.56 12.54
CA VAL A 27 -1.60 -2.84 11.29
C VAL A 27 -1.80 -1.34 11.56
N LYS A 28 -2.53 -0.99 12.62
CA LYS A 28 -2.73 0.42 13.02
C LYS A 28 -1.39 1.11 13.31
N ARG A 29 -0.52 0.44 14.09
CA ARG A 29 0.80 0.96 14.45
C ARG A 29 1.71 1.08 13.23
N ALA A 30 1.71 0.12 12.30
CA ALA A 30 2.48 0.18 11.06
C ALA A 30 2.07 1.37 10.17
N LYS A 31 0.79 1.76 10.20
CA LYS A 31 0.31 2.97 9.51
C LYS A 31 0.83 4.26 10.15
N ALA A 32 1.01 4.27 11.46
CA ALA A 32 1.41 5.46 12.21
C ALA A 32 2.92 5.69 12.19
N ILE A 33 3.73 4.64 12.30
CA ILE A 33 5.20 4.75 12.44
C ILE A 33 5.94 4.23 11.20
N LYS A 34 7.19 4.71 11.02
CA LYS A 34 8.04 4.36 9.88
C LYS A 34 9.20 3.43 10.26
N LEU A 35 9.35 3.13 11.53
CA LEU A 35 10.45 2.37 12.07
C LEU A 35 10.03 0.93 12.38
N VAL A 36 10.99 0.03 12.35
CA VAL A 36 10.82 -1.33 12.86
C VAL A 36 10.35 -1.30 14.29
N PHE A 37 9.38 -2.11 14.64
CA PHE A 37 8.89 -2.22 16.00
C PHE A 37 8.57 -3.65 16.42
N VAL A 38 8.74 -3.91 17.70
CA VAL A 38 8.31 -5.13 18.35
C VAL A 38 6.91 -4.92 18.92
N TRP A 39 6.14 -5.99 18.94
CA TRP A 39 4.85 -6.04 19.60
C TRP A 39 4.70 -7.37 20.35
N ALA A 40 4.01 -7.31 21.49
CA ALA A 40 3.69 -8.48 22.29
C ALA A 40 2.31 -8.30 22.93
N GLY A 41 1.40 -9.23 22.68
CA GLY A 41 0.02 -9.11 23.13
C GLY A 41 -0.14 -8.99 24.65
N GLU A 42 0.76 -9.58 25.44
CA GLU A 42 0.71 -9.48 26.90
C GLU A 42 1.22 -8.14 27.44
N VAL A 43 2.29 -7.58 26.86
CA VAL A 43 2.90 -6.32 27.32
C VAL A 43 2.01 -5.12 27.00
N GLU A 44 1.24 -5.19 25.93
CA GLU A 44 0.37 -4.08 25.50
C GLU A 44 -1.01 -4.07 26.16
N ARG A 45 -1.37 -5.11 26.93
CA ARG A 45 -2.71 -5.32 27.54
C ARG A 45 -3.27 -4.13 28.33
N THR A 46 -2.42 -3.31 28.91
CA THR A 46 -2.85 -2.16 29.72
C THR A 46 -3.21 -0.91 28.89
N ARG A 47 -2.82 -0.89 27.60
CA ARG A 47 -2.92 0.28 26.73
C ARG A 47 -3.83 0.09 25.52
N ILE A 48 -4.45 -1.09 25.37
CA ILE A 48 -5.28 -1.46 24.24
C ILE A 48 -6.75 -1.59 24.61
N SER A 49 -7.63 -1.41 23.62
CA SER A 49 -9.07 -1.55 23.77
C SER A 49 -9.50 -2.99 24.11
N LYS A 50 -10.75 -3.17 24.52
CA LYS A 50 -11.32 -4.50 24.79
C LYS A 50 -11.29 -5.39 23.54
N ASP A 51 -11.54 -4.84 22.36
CA ASP A 51 -11.57 -5.60 21.11
C ASP A 51 -10.17 -5.97 20.63
N GLU A 52 -9.18 -5.09 20.84
CA GLU A 52 -7.77 -5.40 20.59
C GLU A 52 -7.25 -6.49 21.53
N ARG A 53 -7.71 -6.51 22.77
CA ARG A 53 -7.41 -7.63 23.70
C ARG A 53 -7.99 -8.95 23.23
N LYS A 54 -9.23 -8.95 22.71
CA LYS A 54 -9.84 -10.16 22.12
C LYS A 54 -9.07 -10.64 20.91
N PHE A 55 -8.62 -9.70 20.04
CA PHE A 55 -7.79 -10.02 18.90
C PHE A 55 -6.50 -10.74 19.33
N TYR A 56 -5.75 -10.20 20.28
CA TYR A 56 -4.51 -10.84 20.77
C TYR A 56 -4.76 -12.17 21.48
N ALA A 57 -5.85 -12.29 22.25
CA ALA A 57 -6.21 -13.56 22.87
C ALA A 57 -6.48 -14.64 21.82
N HIS A 58 -7.21 -14.31 20.78
CA HIS A 58 -7.50 -15.22 19.67
C HIS A 58 -6.25 -15.55 18.85
N ALA A 59 -5.39 -14.57 18.57
CA ALA A 59 -4.11 -14.79 17.90
C ALA A 59 -3.19 -15.74 18.67
N ALA A 60 -3.19 -15.65 20.01
CA ALA A 60 -2.42 -16.51 20.90
C ALA A 60 -2.84 -17.98 20.83
N GLU A 61 -4.10 -18.29 20.56
CA GLU A 61 -4.59 -19.67 20.33
C GLU A 61 -3.93 -20.34 19.11
N PHE A 62 -3.41 -19.50 18.18
CA PHE A 62 -2.67 -19.93 16.99
C PHE A 62 -1.15 -19.75 17.13
N GLY A 63 -0.63 -19.61 18.34
CA GLY A 63 0.80 -19.45 18.60
C GLY A 63 1.35 -18.05 18.25
N ILE A 64 0.50 -17.06 18.05
CA ILE A 64 0.90 -15.69 17.70
C ILE A 64 0.91 -14.84 18.96
N HIS A 65 2.05 -14.86 19.69
CA HIS A 65 2.17 -14.18 20.98
C HIS A 65 2.90 -12.84 20.88
N SER A 66 3.90 -12.75 20.03
CA SER A 66 4.71 -11.55 19.83
C SER A 66 5.24 -11.50 18.40
N GLY A 67 5.87 -10.40 18.03
CA GLY A 67 6.47 -10.30 16.69
C GLY A 67 7.23 -9.02 16.47
N ILE A 68 7.85 -8.97 15.30
CA ILE A 68 8.57 -7.82 14.77
C ILE A 68 7.89 -7.40 13.49
N THR A 69 7.59 -6.12 13.34
CA THR A 69 6.98 -5.56 12.14
C THR A 69 7.87 -4.47 11.55
N ILE A 70 8.09 -4.56 10.25
CA ILE A 70 8.87 -3.63 9.44
C ILE A 70 7.92 -2.95 8.47
N PRO A 71 7.49 -1.71 8.72
CA PRO A 71 6.65 -0.96 7.80
C PRO A 71 7.50 -0.37 6.66
N VAL A 72 6.99 -0.42 5.44
CA VAL A 72 7.55 0.23 4.26
C VAL A 72 6.51 1.18 3.69
N LYS A 73 6.78 2.48 3.74
CA LYS A 73 5.93 3.51 3.14
C LYS A 73 6.50 3.93 1.80
N THR A 74 5.67 3.95 0.80
CA THR A 74 6.03 4.43 -0.54
C THR A 74 5.69 5.91 -0.70
N ALA A 75 6.29 6.56 -1.68
CA ALA A 75 6.07 7.97 -1.97
C ALA A 75 4.60 8.31 -2.29
N ASN A 76 3.85 7.35 -2.85
CA ASN A 76 2.43 7.50 -3.17
C ASN A 76 1.48 7.26 -1.99
N GLY A 77 2.02 7.14 -0.76
CA GLY A 77 1.22 6.90 0.44
C GLY A 77 0.79 5.44 0.67
N SER A 78 1.13 4.53 -0.23
CA SER A 78 0.88 3.10 -0.01
C SER A 78 1.76 2.58 1.13
N ILE A 79 1.23 1.62 1.88
CA ILE A 79 1.95 1.01 3.00
C ILE A 79 2.01 -0.49 2.77
N SER A 80 3.21 -1.02 2.81
CA SER A 80 3.47 -2.45 2.96
C SER A 80 4.05 -2.70 4.34
N MET A 81 3.82 -3.87 4.88
CA MET A 81 4.48 -4.27 6.11
C MET A 81 4.91 -5.74 6.00
N PHE A 82 6.04 -6.03 6.58
CA PHE A 82 6.52 -7.38 6.76
C PHE A 82 6.51 -7.69 8.26
N THR A 83 5.87 -8.78 8.63
CA THR A 83 5.74 -9.18 10.03
C THR A 83 6.27 -10.59 10.21
N VAL A 84 7.12 -10.76 11.19
CA VAL A 84 7.57 -12.06 11.70
C VAL A 84 6.94 -12.25 13.06
N ALA A 85 6.03 -13.21 13.17
CA ALA A 85 5.42 -13.58 14.43
C ALA A 85 6.19 -14.69 15.12
N SER A 86 6.03 -14.80 16.44
CA SER A 86 6.72 -15.75 17.30
C SER A 86 5.77 -16.31 18.36
N GLU A 87 5.96 -17.56 18.70
CA GLU A 87 5.33 -18.23 19.85
C GLU A 87 5.92 -17.79 21.19
N LYS A 88 7.07 -17.10 21.18
CA LYS A 88 7.65 -16.51 22.40
C LYS A 88 6.77 -15.35 22.86
N ARG A 89 6.63 -15.18 24.19
CA ARG A 89 5.85 -14.07 24.76
C ARG A 89 6.53 -12.72 24.58
N GLU A 90 7.85 -12.70 24.43
CA GLU A 90 8.65 -11.50 24.22
C GLU A 90 9.76 -11.74 23.20
N ILE A 91 10.07 -10.72 22.43
CA ILE A 91 11.17 -10.70 21.45
C ILE A 91 12.08 -9.51 21.76
N ASN A 92 13.38 -9.76 21.78
CA ASN A 92 14.38 -8.71 21.87
C ASN A 92 14.88 -8.32 20.48
N LEU A 93 14.43 -7.17 19.96
CA LEU A 93 14.76 -6.70 18.62
C LEU A 93 16.28 -6.71 18.35
N ARG A 94 17.08 -6.23 19.30
CA ARG A 94 18.54 -6.11 19.11
C ARG A 94 19.27 -7.45 19.01
N ARG A 95 18.70 -8.51 19.55
CA ARG A 95 19.28 -9.86 19.54
C ARG A 95 18.77 -10.73 18.41
N GLU A 96 17.54 -10.50 17.99
CA GLU A 96 16.83 -11.38 17.05
C GLU A 96 16.98 -10.91 15.59
N ILE A 97 17.11 -9.60 15.35
CA ILE A 97 17.16 -9.01 14.01
C ILE A 97 18.09 -7.79 13.96
N ASP A 98 18.92 -7.71 12.93
CA ASP A 98 19.51 -6.44 12.52
C ASP A 98 18.43 -5.61 11.78
N ALA A 99 17.95 -4.56 12.46
CA ALA A 99 16.85 -3.74 11.97
C ALA A 99 17.15 -3.05 10.63
N VAL A 100 18.42 -2.69 10.37
CA VAL A 100 18.82 -2.01 9.13
C VAL A 100 18.80 -2.99 7.96
N SER A 101 19.46 -4.16 8.12
CA SER A 101 19.46 -5.22 7.11
C SER A 101 18.05 -5.73 6.81
N ALA A 102 17.22 -5.90 7.85
CA ALA A 102 15.85 -6.33 7.70
C ALA A 102 14.99 -5.30 6.93
N ALA A 103 15.10 -4.00 7.26
CA ALA A 103 14.40 -2.95 6.54
C ALA A 103 14.83 -2.86 5.07
N SER A 104 16.13 -3.03 4.79
CA SER A 104 16.66 -3.08 3.42
C SER A 104 16.09 -4.26 2.64
N ALA A 105 16.10 -5.47 3.22
CA ALA A 105 15.56 -6.68 2.60
C ALA A 105 14.06 -6.54 2.29
N VAL A 106 13.28 -6.00 3.22
CA VAL A 106 11.83 -5.76 3.03
C VAL A 106 11.58 -4.71 1.96
N GLY A 107 12.41 -3.65 1.89
CA GLY A 107 12.35 -2.65 0.82
C GLY A 107 12.61 -3.27 -0.57
N GLN A 108 13.60 -4.14 -0.69
CA GLN A 108 13.90 -4.88 -1.93
C GLN A 108 12.73 -5.82 -2.31
N LEU A 109 12.18 -6.57 -1.36
CA LEU A 109 11.02 -7.41 -1.57
C LEU A 109 9.80 -6.59 -2.04
N HIS A 110 9.53 -5.46 -1.38
CA HIS A 110 8.46 -4.55 -1.79
C HIS A 110 8.64 -4.08 -3.24
N THR A 111 9.83 -3.62 -3.59
CA THR A 111 10.18 -3.20 -4.96
C THR A 111 9.99 -4.33 -5.96
N ARG A 112 10.44 -5.54 -5.62
CA ARG A 112 10.27 -6.71 -6.47
C ARG A 112 8.81 -7.09 -6.69
N PHE A 113 8.00 -7.08 -5.64
CA PHE A 113 6.56 -7.33 -5.76
C PHE A 113 5.87 -6.26 -6.58
N THR A 114 6.22 -4.99 -6.38
CA THR A 114 5.67 -3.89 -7.16
C THR A 114 6.03 -4.04 -8.64
N PHE A 115 7.28 -4.36 -8.94
CA PHE A 115 7.74 -4.60 -10.31
C PHE A 115 7.04 -5.80 -10.98
N LEU A 116 6.88 -6.93 -10.27
CA LEU A 116 6.19 -8.11 -10.80
C LEU A 116 4.71 -7.86 -11.04
N ARG A 117 4.08 -6.98 -10.25
CA ARG A 117 2.69 -6.54 -10.44
C ARG A 117 2.56 -5.51 -11.54
N ALA A 118 3.55 -4.63 -11.69
CA ALA A 118 3.62 -3.64 -12.75
C ALA A 118 4.04 -4.23 -14.11
N ARG A 119 4.14 -5.56 -14.25
CA ARG A 119 4.20 -6.14 -15.60
C ARG A 119 2.96 -5.68 -16.34
N PRO A 120 3.10 -4.89 -17.41
CA PRO A 120 1.96 -4.58 -18.23
C PRO A 120 1.40 -5.92 -18.71
N GLN A 121 0.24 -6.31 -18.23
CA GLN A 121 -0.60 -7.18 -19.01
C GLN A 121 -0.82 -6.39 -20.30
N ILE A 122 -0.43 -6.99 -21.42
CA ILE A 122 -0.50 -6.41 -22.78
C ILE A 122 -1.93 -5.95 -23.13
N GLU A 123 -2.87 -6.10 -22.19
CA GLU A 123 -4.29 -5.74 -22.29
C GLU A 123 -4.82 -5.01 -21.03
N ASP A 124 -4.02 -4.22 -20.32
CA ASP A 124 -4.61 -3.32 -19.30
C ASP A 124 -5.23 -2.12 -20.05
N PRO A 125 -6.57 -2.04 -20.17
CA PRO A 125 -7.24 -0.89 -20.79
C PRO A 125 -6.98 0.43 -20.06
N ALA A 126 -6.34 0.39 -18.90
CA ALA A 126 -5.98 1.52 -18.05
C ALA A 126 -4.55 2.06 -18.28
N TYR A 127 -4.06 2.03 -19.51
CA TYR A 127 -2.78 2.58 -19.91
C TYR A 127 -2.92 4.04 -20.34
N LEU A 128 -1.97 4.90 -19.94
CA LEU A 128 -1.77 6.24 -20.51
C LEU A 128 -0.54 6.23 -21.40
N ASP A 129 -0.66 6.77 -22.62
CA ASP A 129 0.53 7.01 -23.42
C ASP A 129 1.41 8.13 -22.78
N PRO A 130 2.71 8.24 -23.13
CA PRO A 130 3.60 9.21 -22.51
C PRO A 130 3.12 10.67 -22.63
N LYS A 131 2.48 11.03 -23.72
CA LYS A 131 1.92 12.39 -23.92
C LYS A 131 0.68 12.62 -23.06
N GLU A 132 -0.20 11.64 -22.98
CA GLU A 132 -1.38 11.69 -22.10
C GLU A 132 -0.96 11.82 -20.63
N ALA A 133 0.04 11.06 -20.19
CA ALA A 133 0.58 11.17 -18.84
C ALA A 133 1.18 12.57 -18.58
N THR A 134 1.92 13.12 -19.54
CA THR A 134 2.49 14.48 -19.42
C THR A 134 1.38 15.53 -19.32
N TYR A 135 0.38 15.47 -20.19
CA TYR A 135 -0.73 16.44 -20.16
C TYR A 135 -1.53 16.33 -18.86
N LEU A 136 -1.76 15.10 -18.41
CA LEU A 136 -2.51 14.88 -17.17
C LEU A 136 -1.73 15.34 -15.92
N ARG A 137 -0.37 15.25 -15.91
CA ARG A 137 0.47 15.84 -14.85
C ARG A 137 0.29 17.35 -14.75
N TRP A 138 0.30 18.06 -15.88
CA TRP A 138 0.05 19.50 -15.88
C TRP A 138 -1.33 19.86 -15.35
N ILE A 139 -2.36 19.09 -15.77
CA ILE A 139 -3.72 19.28 -15.26
C ILE A 139 -3.80 18.97 -13.75
N ALA A 140 -3.09 17.96 -13.27
CA ALA A 140 -3.05 17.59 -11.85
C ALA A 140 -2.47 18.70 -10.96
N VAL A 141 -1.59 19.55 -11.51
CA VAL A 141 -1.06 20.74 -10.80
C VAL A 141 -1.86 22.02 -11.10
N GLY A 142 -3.05 21.88 -11.66
CA GLY A 142 -4.00 23.00 -11.83
C GLY A 142 -3.94 23.74 -13.16
N LYS A 143 -3.20 23.23 -14.16
CA LYS A 143 -3.19 23.84 -15.50
C LYS A 143 -4.43 23.49 -16.31
N THR A 144 -4.96 24.44 -17.06
CA THR A 144 -6.03 24.22 -18.02
C THR A 144 -5.48 23.51 -19.28
N MET A 145 -6.35 22.91 -20.10
CA MET A 145 -5.92 22.26 -21.34
C MET A 145 -5.33 23.26 -22.34
N GLU A 146 -5.77 24.52 -22.31
CA GLU A 146 -5.22 25.64 -23.10
C GLU A 146 -3.79 25.95 -22.68
N GLU A 147 -3.55 26.08 -21.35
CA GLU A 147 -2.20 26.30 -20.81
C GLU A 147 -1.27 25.13 -21.13
N VAL A 148 -1.77 23.88 -21.01
CA VAL A 148 -1.01 22.67 -21.38
C VAL A 148 -0.63 22.69 -22.85
N ALA A 149 -1.54 23.12 -23.74
CA ALA A 149 -1.26 23.23 -25.16
C ALA A 149 -0.13 24.24 -25.45
N VAL A 150 -0.12 25.36 -24.75
CA VAL A 150 0.95 26.39 -24.85
C VAL A 150 2.27 25.83 -24.30
N ILE A 151 2.27 25.22 -23.13
CA ILE A 151 3.46 24.64 -22.47
C ILE A 151 4.12 23.59 -23.36
N GLU A 152 3.32 22.69 -23.93
CA GLU A 152 3.79 21.55 -24.73
C GLU A 152 4.01 21.90 -26.22
N GLY A 153 3.74 23.15 -26.64
CA GLY A 153 3.90 23.60 -28.01
C GLY A 153 2.97 22.89 -29.02
N VAL A 154 1.76 22.54 -28.59
CA VAL A 154 0.78 21.80 -29.40
C VAL A 154 -0.55 22.57 -29.54
N LYS A 155 -1.42 22.16 -30.46
CA LYS A 155 -2.75 22.74 -30.54
C LYS A 155 -3.64 22.26 -29.40
N TYR A 156 -4.51 23.14 -28.88
CA TYR A 156 -5.51 22.79 -27.88
C TYR A 156 -6.28 21.50 -28.18
N ASN A 157 -6.71 21.35 -29.45
CA ASN A 157 -7.45 20.17 -29.86
C ASN A 157 -6.64 18.86 -29.70
N THR A 158 -5.30 18.94 -29.83
CA THR A 158 -4.42 17.79 -29.62
C THR A 158 -4.48 17.32 -28.17
N VAL A 159 -4.39 18.24 -27.20
CA VAL A 159 -4.51 17.95 -25.76
C VAL A 159 -5.90 17.38 -25.47
N ARG A 160 -6.95 18.06 -25.95
CA ARG A 160 -8.35 17.65 -25.73
C ARG A 160 -8.64 16.23 -26.22
N VAL A 161 -8.23 15.90 -27.45
CA VAL A 161 -8.48 14.57 -28.06
C VAL A 161 -7.71 13.48 -27.28
N LYS A 162 -6.46 13.74 -26.89
CA LYS A 162 -5.66 12.80 -26.10
C LYS A 162 -6.28 12.52 -24.74
N ILE A 163 -6.66 13.55 -24.02
CA ILE A 163 -7.32 13.41 -22.70
C ILE A 163 -8.68 12.73 -22.84
N ALA A 164 -9.47 13.07 -23.86
CA ALA A 164 -10.74 12.39 -24.13
C ALA A 164 -10.56 10.90 -24.44
N GLY A 165 -9.52 10.53 -25.21
CA GLY A 165 -9.16 9.14 -25.46
C GLY A 165 -8.79 8.38 -24.17
N ALA A 166 -8.00 9.01 -23.30
CA ALA A 166 -7.68 8.46 -22.00
C ALA A 166 -8.95 8.27 -21.14
N MET A 167 -9.80 9.29 -21.03
CA MET A 167 -11.07 9.18 -20.29
C MET A 167 -11.93 8.01 -20.76
N LYS A 168 -12.03 7.81 -22.07
CA LYS A 168 -12.78 6.68 -22.65
C LYS A 168 -12.19 5.31 -22.23
N ARG A 169 -10.85 5.17 -22.27
CA ARG A 169 -10.19 3.91 -21.86
C ARG A 169 -10.35 3.61 -20.36
N PHE A 170 -10.42 4.65 -19.53
CA PHE A 170 -10.60 4.52 -18.08
C PHE A 170 -12.07 4.47 -17.66
N ASP A 171 -12.99 4.52 -18.61
CA ASP A 171 -14.44 4.57 -18.36
C ASP A 171 -14.85 5.68 -17.38
N VAL A 172 -14.31 6.89 -17.62
CA VAL A 172 -14.61 8.09 -16.84
C VAL A 172 -15.10 9.24 -17.70
N HIS A 173 -15.93 10.10 -17.14
CA HIS A 173 -16.60 11.18 -17.89
C HIS A 173 -15.98 12.56 -17.66
N THR A 174 -15.07 12.71 -16.69
CA THR A 174 -14.44 13.99 -16.38
C THR A 174 -12.94 13.82 -16.10
N VAL A 175 -12.16 14.87 -16.40
CA VAL A 175 -10.73 14.92 -16.07
C VAL A 175 -10.53 14.91 -14.56
N ALA A 176 -11.41 15.54 -13.81
CA ALA A 176 -11.39 15.52 -12.35
C ALA A 176 -11.55 14.10 -11.77
N HIS A 177 -12.18 13.19 -12.49
CA HIS A 177 -12.28 11.78 -12.11
C HIS A 177 -11.07 10.98 -12.61
N LEU A 178 -10.54 11.28 -13.80
CA LEU A 178 -9.36 10.60 -14.36
C LEU A 178 -8.11 10.85 -13.53
N THR A 179 -7.87 12.10 -13.11
CA THR A 179 -6.65 12.51 -12.40
C THR A 179 -6.39 11.68 -11.12
N PRO A 180 -7.32 11.56 -10.16
CA PRO A 180 -7.05 10.77 -8.96
C PRO A 180 -6.89 9.27 -9.25
N ILE A 181 -7.50 8.75 -10.30
CA ILE A 181 -7.30 7.36 -10.73
C ILE A 181 -5.86 7.18 -11.25
N ALA A 182 -5.38 8.09 -12.08
CA ALA A 182 -4.04 8.06 -12.64
C ALA A 182 -2.96 8.18 -11.55
N VAL A 183 -3.14 9.08 -10.58
CA VAL A 183 -2.26 9.19 -9.40
C VAL A 183 -2.26 7.90 -8.59
N ARG A 184 -3.43 7.36 -8.26
CA ARG A 184 -3.57 6.13 -7.46
C ARG A 184 -2.93 4.91 -8.14
N LYS A 185 -2.97 4.85 -9.47
CA LYS A 185 -2.37 3.78 -10.28
C LYS A 185 -0.90 4.03 -10.64
N ASN A 186 -0.28 5.14 -10.17
CA ASN A 186 1.09 5.56 -10.51
C ASN A 186 1.33 5.73 -12.02
N LEU A 187 0.36 6.25 -12.75
CA LEU A 187 0.48 6.54 -14.17
C LEU A 187 0.98 7.98 -14.43
N ILE A 188 0.86 8.83 -13.40
CA ILE A 188 1.38 10.22 -13.39
C ILE A 188 2.03 10.55 -12.06
#